data_5955e558aca7a77d40a704fce725427a
#
_entry.id   5955e558aca7a77d40a704fce725427a
#
_cell.length_a   1.000
_cell.length_b   1.000
_cell.length_c   1.000
_cell.angle_alpha   90.00
_cell.angle_beta   90.00
_cell.angle_gamma   90.00
#
_symmetry.space_group_name_H-M   'P 1'
#
loop_
_entity.id
_entity.type
_entity.pdbx_description
1 polymer ?
#
loop_
_entity_poly.entity_id
_entity_poly.type
_entity_poly.pdbx_seq_one_letter_code
_entity_poly.pdbx_strand_id
1 'polypeptide(L)'
;MKGQNFVTWDIVNSISELTFRQFKIFWREYGYSRYDDKEYLARSKKEQKHWYNSIIVQEKIFRYITEIRVYNTKLLEDMHSEQWKHIRTFFVPSDEKYQGEKCSLMKTEYLEGYFDIKYSFDKEDRLSLVKIKPDRNKRKRFYEIEEKLENIDDKYLKMIIDNRRYMWD
;
A
#
# COMPACT_ATOMS: atom_id res chain seq x y z
N MET A 1 1.65 -21.07 19.70
CA MET A 1 1.94 -19.62 19.64
C MET A 1 1.99 -19.14 18.18
N LYS A 2 0.86 -19.11 17.46
CA LYS A 2 0.77 -18.61 16.07
C LYS A 2 -0.28 -17.50 15.88
N GLY A 3 -0.86 -16.99 16.97
CA GLY A 3 -1.92 -15.97 16.90
C GLY A 3 -1.45 -14.52 17.07
N GLN A 4 -0.19 -14.27 17.45
CA GLN A 4 0.28 -12.91 17.74
C GLN A 4 0.66 -12.11 16.48
N ASN A 5 0.99 -12.77 15.36
CA ASN A 5 1.40 -12.08 14.14
C ASN A 5 0.22 -11.44 13.37
N PHE A 6 -0.99 -12.00 13.50
CA PHE A 6 -2.17 -11.46 12.81
C PHE A 6 -2.62 -10.11 13.38
N VAL A 7 -2.65 -9.99 14.71
CA VAL A 7 -3.06 -8.75 15.40
C VAL A 7 -2.08 -7.59 15.13
N THR A 8 -0.78 -7.91 15.03
CA THR A 8 0.26 -6.89 14.78
C THR A 8 0.16 -6.32 13.36
N TRP A 9 -0.13 -7.17 12.37
CA TRP A 9 -0.28 -6.76 10.98
C TRP A 9 -1.50 -5.86 10.78
N ASP A 10 -2.65 -6.21 11.36
CA ASP A 10 -3.86 -5.39 11.32
C ASP A 10 -3.67 -4.02 11.99
N ILE A 11 -2.92 -3.95 13.09
CA ILE A 11 -2.62 -2.69 13.78
C ILE A 11 -1.75 -1.78 12.91
N VAL A 12 -0.68 -2.32 12.31
CA VAL A 12 0.23 -1.54 11.46
C VAL A 12 -0.52 -0.98 10.25
N ASN A 13 -1.32 -1.80 9.56
CA ASN A 13 -2.12 -1.35 8.44
C ASN A 13 -3.17 -0.31 8.85
N SER A 14 -3.81 -0.49 10.00
CA SER A 14 -4.78 0.46 10.53
C SER A 14 -4.15 1.82 10.87
N ILE A 15 -2.91 1.85 11.39
CA ILE A 15 -2.16 3.08 11.67
C ILE A 15 -1.79 3.78 10.36
N SER A 16 -1.33 3.04 9.36
CA SER A 16 -0.97 3.58 8.06
C SER A 16 -2.18 4.21 7.36
N GLU A 17 -3.29 3.50 7.31
CA GLU A 17 -4.55 4.00 6.73
C GLU A 17 -5.07 5.25 7.47
N LEU A 18 -5.02 5.24 8.80
CA LEU A 18 -5.43 6.40 9.61
C LEU A 18 -4.53 7.60 9.32
N THR A 19 -3.22 7.40 9.24
CA THR A 19 -2.24 8.46 8.96
C THR A 19 -2.47 9.06 7.59
N PHE A 20 -2.63 8.25 6.55
CA PHE A 20 -2.92 8.73 5.20
C PHE A 20 -4.27 9.47 5.12
N ARG A 21 -5.28 8.97 5.81
CA ARG A 21 -6.60 9.64 5.88
C ARG A 21 -6.49 11.01 6.54
N GLN A 22 -5.79 11.13 7.67
CA GLN A 22 -5.60 12.40 8.38
C GLN A 22 -4.78 13.38 7.55
N PHE A 23 -3.71 12.92 6.90
CA PHE A 23 -2.93 13.75 6.00
C PHE A 23 -3.76 14.28 4.83
N LYS A 24 -4.62 13.46 4.22
CA LYS A 24 -5.51 13.88 3.13
C LYS A 24 -6.49 14.96 3.56
N ILE A 25 -7.05 14.85 4.77
CA ILE A 25 -7.93 15.88 5.35
C ILE A 25 -7.14 17.16 5.55
N PHE A 26 -6.01 17.09 6.25
CA PHE A 26 -5.12 18.23 6.48
C PHE A 26 -4.77 18.97 5.18
N TRP A 27 -4.33 18.26 4.15
CA TRP A 27 -3.95 18.87 2.88
C TRP A 27 -5.12 19.57 2.18
N ARG A 28 -6.31 18.99 2.22
CA ARG A 28 -7.52 19.60 1.63
C ARG A 28 -7.93 20.88 2.33
N GLU A 29 -7.78 20.92 3.65
CA GLU A 29 -8.21 22.06 4.45
C GLU A 29 -7.16 23.18 4.45
N TYR A 30 -5.90 22.85 4.47
CA TYR A 30 -4.81 23.81 4.70
C TYR A 30 -3.78 23.90 3.57
N GLY A 31 -3.66 22.89 2.74
CA GLY A 31 -2.57 22.78 1.75
C GLY A 31 -2.58 23.90 0.71
N TYR A 32 -3.74 24.28 0.21
CA TYR A 32 -3.87 25.29 -0.85
C TYR A 32 -3.81 26.73 -0.34
N SER A 33 -4.20 27.01 0.91
CA SER A 33 -4.22 28.37 1.46
C SER A 33 -2.84 28.92 1.77
N ARG A 34 -1.82 28.08 1.76
CA ARG A 34 -0.47 28.44 2.20
C ARG A 34 0.39 29.14 1.15
N TYR A 35 0.01 29.11 -0.13
CA TYR A 35 0.77 29.78 -1.19
C TYR A 35 0.68 31.31 -1.19
N ASP A 36 -0.41 31.87 -0.65
CA ASP A 36 -0.69 33.32 -0.63
C ASP A 36 -0.54 33.96 0.75
N ASP A 37 0.08 33.25 1.70
CA ASP A 37 0.19 33.72 3.07
C ASP A 37 1.15 34.92 3.18
N LYS A 38 0.66 36.06 3.67
CA LYS A 38 1.46 37.28 3.89
C LYS A 38 2.59 37.06 4.89
N GLU A 39 2.38 36.19 5.88
CA GLU A 39 3.43 35.81 6.84
C GLU A 39 4.56 35.04 6.17
N TYR A 40 4.24 34.18 5.21
CA TYR A 40 5.23 33.47 4.41
C TYR A 40 6.13 34.44 3.61
N LEU A 41 5.54 35.44 2.98
CA LEU A 41 6.28 36.45 2.21
C LEU A 41 7.18 37.34 3.08
N ALA A 42 6.87 37.45 4.38
CA ALA A 42 7.67 38.19 5.35
C ALA A 42 8.87 37.40 5.90
N ARG A 43 8.95 36.09 5.67
CA ARG A 43 10.03 35.24 6.16
C ARG A 43 11.34 35.45 5.37
N SER A 44 12.47 35.08 5.95
CA SER A 44 13.74 35.11 5.25
C SER A 44 13.74 34.19 4.00
N LYS A 45 14.56 34.49 2.99
CA LYS A 45 14.69 33.66 1.78
C LYS A 45 15.06 32.20 2.08
N LYS A 46 15.80 31.96 3.16
CA LYS A 46 16.16 30.61 3.58
C LYS A 46 14.94 29.86 4.13
N GLU A 47 14.13 30.50 4.95
CA GLU A 47 12.89 29.96 5.50
C GLU A 47 11.85 29.75 4.41
N GLN A 48 11.68 30.71 3.49
CA GLN A 48 10.82 30.57 2.32
C GLN A 48 11.21 29.35 1.47
N LYS A 49 12.50 29.09 1.27
CA LYS A 49 12.96 27.93 0.53
C LYS A 49 12.63 26.60 1.25
N HIS A 50 12.82 26.55 2.55
CA HIS A 50 12.45 25.36 3.34
C HIS A 50 10.95 25.10 3.29
N TRP A 51 10.17 26.14 3.43
CA TRP A 51 8.72 26.07 3.38
C TRP A 51 8.20 25.60 2.02
N TYR A 52 8.71 26.22 0.95
CA TYR A 52 8.38 25.84 -0.42
C TYR A 52 8.72 24.36 -0.71
N ASN A 53 9.89 23.91 -0.30
CA ASN A 53 10.26 22.50 -0.44
C ASN A 53 9.34 21.58 0.35
N SER A 54 8.90 21.98 1.54
CA SER A 54 7.93 21.21 2.33
C SER A 54 6.58 21.10 1.62
N ILE A 55 6.07 22.17 1.03
CA ILE A 55 4.83 22.17 0.25
C ILE A 55 4.91 21.19 -0.94
N ILE A 56 5.99 21.23 -1.70
CA ILE A 56 6.21 20.29 -2.81
C ILE A 56 6.18 18.83 -2.33
N VAL A 57 6.81 18.56 -1.18
CA VAL A 57 6.80 17.22 -0.58
C VAL A 57 5.39 16.83 -0.16
N GLN A 58 4.64 17.74 0.47
CA GLN A 58 3.26 17.51 0.90
C GLN A 58 2.33 17.27 -0.31
N GLU A 59 2.48 18.03 -1.39
CA GLU A 59 1.75 17.83 -2.63
C GLU A 59 2.03 16.46 -3.24
N LYS A 60 3.30 16.06 -3.26
CA LYS A 60 3.71 14.73 -3.71
C LYS A 60 3.07 13.61 -2.87
N ILE A 61 3.03 13.76 -1.55
CA ILE A 61 2.38 12.81 -0.65
C ILE A 61 0.87 12.75 -0.95
N PHE A 62 0.22 13.91 -1.08
CA PHE A 62 -1.21 13.97 -1.37
C PHE A 62 -1.56 13.29 -2.69
N ARG A 63 -0.79 13.54 -3.75
CA ARG A 63 -0.95 12.89 -5.04
C ARG A 63 -0.76 11.37 -4.95
N TYR A 64 0.26 10.93 -4.20
CA TYR A 64 0.45 9.51 -3.95
C TYR A 64 -0.79 8.88 -3.33
N ILE A 65 -1.29 9.42 -2.23
CA ILE A 65 -2.42 8.86 -1.49
C ILE A 65 -3.72 8.86 -2.32
N THR A 66 -3.95 9.91 -3.11
CA THR A 66 -5.24 10.09 -3.80
C THR A 66 -5.30 9.46 -5.18
N GLU A 67 -4.18 9.31 -5.86
CA GLU A 67 -4.12 8.85 -7.25
C GLU A 67 -3.33 7.54 -7.38
N ILE A 68 -2.07 7.56 -6.97
CA ILE A 68 -1.13 6.48 -7.27
C ILE A 68 -1.43 5.25 -6.43
N ARG A 69 -1.58 5.42 -5.11
CA ARG A 69 -1.90 4.33 -4.19
C ARG A 69 -3.23 3.68 -4.54
N VAL A 70 -4.25 4.49 -4.82
CA VAL A 70 -5.59 3.98 -5.23
C VAL A 70 -5.49 3.18 -6.51
N TYR A 71 -4.74 3.66 -7.49
CA TYR A 71 -4.50 2.96 -8.74
C TYR A 71 -3.75 1.64 -8.52
N ASN A 72 -2.67 1.65 -7.74
CA ASN A 72 -1.87 0.47 -7.43
C ASN A 72 -2.69 -0.60 -6.70
N THR A 73 -3.48 -0.19 -5.68
CA THR A 73 -4.36 -1.09 -4.93
C THR A 73 -5.38 -1.75 -5.86
N LYS A 74 -6.07 -0.95 -6.69
CA LYS A 74 -7.05 -1.49 -7.64
C LYS A 74 -6.42 -2.48 -8.62
N LEU A 75 -5.24 -2.17 -9.15
CA LEU A 75 -4.53 -3.05 -10.05
C LEU A 75 -4.14 -4.38 -9.38
N LEU A 76 -3.74 -4.32 -8.11
CA LEU A 76 -3.44 -5.49 -7.29
C LEU A 76 -4.71 -6.34 -7.06
N GLU A 77 -5.84 -5.73 -6.72
CA GLU A 77 -7.13 -6.40 -6.56
C GLU A 77 -7.60 -7.09 -7.85
N ASP A 78 -7.44 -6.41 -9.00
CA ASP A 78 -7.75 -6.99 -10.31
C ASP A 78 -6.87 -8.22 -10.60
N MET A 79 -5.59 -8.17 -10.23
CA MET A 79 -4.67 -9.30 -10.35
C MET A 79 -5.07 -10.46 -9.43
N HIS A 80 -5.44 -10.18 -8.18
CA HIS A 80 -5.95 -11.20 -7.26
C HIS A 80 -7.22 -11.86 -7.80
N SER A 81 -8.15 -11.05 -8.29
CA SER A 81 -9.39 -11.56 -8.87
C SER A 81 -9.15 -12.48 -10.06
N GLU A 82 -8.18 -12.13 -10.92
CA GLU A 82 -7.81 -12.99 -12.03
C GLU A 82 -7.16 -14.30 -11.57
N GLN A 83 -6.29 -14.25 -10.55
CA GLN A 83 -5.67 -15.43 -9.98
C GLN A 83 -6.71 -16.39 -9.36
N TRP A 84 -7.72 -15.86 -8.65
CA TRP A 84 -8.75 -16.68 -8.01
C TRP A 84 -9.60 -17.48 -9.01
N LYS A 85 -9.76 -17.04 -10.24
CA LYS A 85 -10.46 -17.78 -11.28
C LYS A 85 -9.77 -19.10 -11.63
N HIS A 86 -8.48 -19.21 -11.35
CA HIS A 86 -7.65 -20.39 -11.64
C HIS A 86 -7.35 -21.24 -10.40
N ILE A 87 -8.02 -20.96 -9.29
CA ILE A 87 -7.85 -21.68 -8.01
C ILE A 87 -9.13 -22.42 -7.67
N ARG A 88 -9.01 -23.70 -7.38
CA ARG A 88 -10.08 -24.51 -6.81
C ARG A 88 -9.76 -24.85 -5.37
N THR A 89 -10.64 -24.48 -4.46
CA THR A 89 -10.53 -24.80 -3.05
C THR A 89 -11.58 -25.86 -2.69
N PHE A 90 -11.18 -26.91 -2.00
CA PHE A 90 -12.05 -27.97 -1.53
C PHE A 90 -11.60 -28.49 -0.18
N PHE A 91 -12.55 -29.06 0.56
CA PHE A 91 -12.30 -29.65 1.87
C PHE A 91 -12.11 -31.16 1.72
N VAL A 92 -11.09 -31.71 2.36
CA VAL A 92 -10.85 -33.14 2.47
C VAL A 92 -10.96 -33.56 3.94
N PRO A 93 -11.57 -34.72 4.25
CA PRO A 93 -11.58 -35.24 5.61
C PRO A 93 -10.14 -35.37 6.13
N SER A 94 -9.93 -35.01 7.38
CA SER A 94 -8.66 -35.20 8.08
C SER A 94 -8.87 -36.18 9.24
N ASP A 95 -7.83 -36.93 9.57
CA ASP A 95 -7.81 -37.77 10.77
C ASP A 95 -7.61 -36.97 12.05
N GLU A 96 -7.25 -35.66 11.92
CA GLU A 96 -7.12 -34.75 13.05
C GLU A 96 -8.51 -34.44 13.65
N LYS A 97 -8.59 -34.44 14.97
CA LYS A 97 -9.77 -34.03 15.72
C LYS A 97 -9.51 -32.73 16.45
N TYR A 98 -10.45 -31.81 16.37
CA TYR A 98 -10.48 -30.61 17.20
C TYR A 98 -11.72 -30.70 18.11
N GLN A 99 -11.48 -30.60 19.42
CA GLN A 99 -12.54 -30.74 20.45
C GLN A 99 -13.41 -32.04 20.30
N GLY A 100 -12.81 -33.15 19.82
CA GLY A 100 -13.47 -34.43 19.63
C GLY A 100 -14.17 -34.63 18.28
N GLU A 101 -14.29 -33.58 17.47
CA GLU A 101 -14.89 -33.63 16.13
C GLU A 101 -13.82 -33.81 15.04
N LYS A 102 -14.18 -34.54 13.98
CA LYS A 102 -13.29 -34.69 12.82
C LYS A 102 -13.16 -33.39 12.08
N CYS A 103 -11.91 -32.98 11.86
CA CYS A 103 -11.58 -31.79 11.09
C CYS A 103 -11.62 -32.07 9.59
N SER A 104 -11.87 -31.02 8.82
CA SER A 104 -11.66 -31.00 7.37
C SER A 104 -10.50 -30.07 7.04
N LEU A 105 -9.55 -30.55 6.26
CA LEU A 105 -8.45 -29.74 5.76
C LEU A 105 -8.84 -29.07 4.45
N MET A 106 -8.65 -27.78 4.37
CA MET A 106 -8.78 -27.03 3.14
C MET A 106 -7.59 -27.31 2.23
N LYS A 107 -7.84 -27.86 1.06
CA LYS A 107 -6.84 -28.05 0.00
C LYS A 107 -7.12 -27.08 -1.14
N THR A 108 -6.05 -26.57 -1.70
CA THR A 108 -6.08 -25.65 -2.84
C THR A 108 -5.41 -26.30 -4.03
N GLU A 109 -6.14 -26.41 -5.12
CA GLU A 109 -5.63 -26.90 -6.41
C GLU A 109 -5.62 -25.75 -7.41
N TYR A 110 -4.50 -25.59 -8.11
CA TYR A 110 -4.36 -24.61 -9.17
C TYR A 110 -4.72 -25.27 -10.50
N LEU A 111 -5.80 -24.81 -11.12
CA LEU A 111 -6.34 -25.38 -12.37
C LEU A 111 -5.44 -25.10 -13.58
N GLU A 112 -4.79 -23.94 -13.60
CA GLU A 112 -3.85 -23.55 -14.64
C GLU A 112 -2.66 -22.87 -13.99
N GLY A 113 -1.61 -23.48 -13.68
CA GLY A 113 -0.32 -22.98 -13.20
C GLY A 113 -0.25 -21.55 -12.64
N TYR A 114 0.83 -21.22 -12.00
CA TYR A 114 1.08 -19.87 -11.47
C TYR A 114 1.34 -18.86 -12.61
N PHE A 115 1.11 -17.58 -12.33
CA PHE A 115 1.34 -16.52 -13.30
C PHE A 115 2.78 -15.98 -13.25
N ASP A 116 3.41 -15.85 -14.41
CA ASP A 116 4.59 -14.99 -14.57
C ASP A 116 4.12 -13.55 -14.78
N ILE A 117 4.33 -12.71 -13.79
CA ILE A 117 3.93 -11.31 -13.83
C ILE A 117 5.17 -10.47 -14.10
N LYS A 118 5.22 -9.82 -15.27
CA LYS A 118 6.21 -8.77 -15.51
C LYS A 118 5.64 -7.44 -15.09
N TYR A 119 6.29 -6.80 -14.15
CA TYR A 119 5.88 -5.53 -13.60
C TYR A 119 7.05 -4.54 -13.53
N SER A 120 6.73 -3.28 -13.47
CA SER A 120 7.66 -2.19 -13.20
C SER A 120 6.98 -1.09 -12.40
N PHE A 121 7.79 -0.29 -11.72
CA PHE A 121 7.33 0.97 -11.12
C PHE A 121 7.96 2.13 -11.87
N ASP A 122 7.19 3.17 -12.11
CA ASP A 122 7.71 4.41 -12.68
C ASP A 122 8.38 5.29 -11.60
N LYS A 123 8.82 6.50 -11.99
CA LYS A 123 9.47 7.47 -11.09
C LYS A 123 8.54 8.01 -10.00
N GLU A 124 7.24 7.86 -10.17
CA GLU A 124 6.21 8.29 -9.23
C GLU A 124 5.66 7.13 -8.39
N ASP A 125 6.32 5.96 -8.43
CA ASP A 125 5.92 4.75 -7.72
C ASP A 125 4.58 4.13 -8.22
N ARG A 126 4.18 4.42 -9.47
CA ARG A 126 3.02 3.82 -10.10
C ARG A 126 3.37 2.46 -10.67
N LEU A 127 2.60 1.45 -10.31
CA LEU A 127 2.73 0.09 -10.80
C LEU A 127 2.26 -0.02 -12.25
N SER A 128 3.06 -0.66 -13.09
CA SER A 128 2.70 -1.06 -14.44
C SER A 128 2.85 -2.55 -14.61
N LEU A 129 1.82 -3.21 -15.11
CA LEU A 129 1.85 -4.63 -15.44
C LEU A 129 2.07 -4.78 -16.94
N VAL A 130 3.15 -5.48 -17.32
CA VAL A 130 3.51 -5.64 -18.73
C VAL A 130 2.97 -6.95 -19.30
N LYS A 131 2.91 -8.01 -18.50
CA LYS A 131 2.45 -9.32 -18.97
C LYS A 131 2.11 -10.27 -17.82
N ILE A 132 0.98 -10.95 -17.94
CA ILE A 132 0.61 -12.07 -17.10
C ILE A 132 0.66 -13.33 -17.96
N LYS A 133 1.51 -14.31 -17.60
CA LYS A 133 1.56 -15.63 -18.23
C LYS A 133 1.45 -16.71 -17.16
N PRO A 134 0.73 -17.81 -17.41
CA PRO A 134 0.75 -18.97 -16.53
C PRO A 134 2.17 -19.52 -16.38
N ASP A 135 2.62 -19.72 -15.14
CA ASP A 135 3.93 -20.33 -14.86
C ASP A 135 3.91 -21.02 -13.48
N ARG A 136 4.14 -22.33 -13.46
CA ARG A 136 4.07 -23.17 -12.26
C ARG A 136 5.07 -22.82 -11.16
N ASN A 137 6.13 -22.09 -11.47
CA ASN A 137 7.25 -21.85 -10.55
C ASN A 137 7.26 -20.44 -9.91
N LYS A 138 6.22 -19.59 -10.11
CA LYS A 138 6.37 -18.15 -9.84
C LYS A 138 5.37 -17.51 -8.88
N ARG A 139 4.86 -18.29 -7.90
CA ARG A 139 4.09 -17.74 -6.77
C ARG A 139 4.85 -16.59 -6.02
N LYS A 140 6.18 -16.60 -6.11
CA LYS A 140 7.06 -15.66 -5.43
C LYS A 140 6.89 -14.22 -5.90
N ARG A 141 6.58 -13.98 -7.18
CA ARG A 141 6.52 -12.61 -7.74
C ARG A 141 5.32 -11.80 -7.28
N PHE A 142 4.24 -12.45 -6.96
CA PHE A 142 3.06 -11.76 -6.44
C PHE A 142 3.35 -11.14 -5.06
N TYR A 143 3.92 -11.92 -4.16
CA TYR A 143 4.38 -11.43 -2.85
C TYR A 143 5.45 -10.35 -2.96
N GLU A 144 6.32 -10.41 -3.97
CA GLU A 144 7.32 -9.38 -4.24
C GLU A 144 6.69 -8.03 -4.63
N ILE A 145 5.56 -8.05 -5.33
CA ILE A 145 4.83 -6.83 -5.68
C ILE A 145 4.17 -6.24 -4.42
N GLU A 146 3.52 -7.06 -3.62
CA GLU A 146 2.91 -6.66 -2.35
C GLU A 146 3.96 -6.04 -1.42
N GLU A 147 5.07 -6.70 -1.20
CA GLU A 147 6.19 -6.21 -0.38
C GLU A 147 6.72 -4.87 -0.89
N LYS A 148 6.82 -4.69 -2.22
CA LYS A 148 7.23 -3.41 -2.79
C LYS A 148 6.20 -2.31 -2.58
N LEU A 149 4.91 -2.60 -2.67
CA LEU A 149 3.86 -1.64 -2.40
C LEU A 149 3.85 -1.23 -0.93
N GLU A 150 4.06 -2.16 -0.01
CA GLU A 150 4.25 -1.88 1.42
C GLU A 150 5.46 -0.97 1.66
N ASN A 151 6.61 -1.27 1.05
CA ASN A 151 7.80 -0.42 1.15
C ASN A 151 7.58 0.99 0.57
N ILE A 152 6.74 1.13 -0.45
CA ILE A 152 6.35 2.44 -0.99
C ILE A 152 5.45 3.17 -0.01
N ASP A 153 4.45 2.51 0.60
CA ASP A 153 3.61 3.09 1.64
C ASP A 153 4.47 3.58 2.83
N ASP A 154 5.40 2.79 3.30
CA ASP A 154 6.35 3.15 4.38
C ASP A 154 7.20 4.37 4.02
N LYS A 155 7.68 4.46 2.79
CA LYS A 155 8.39 5.64 2.28
C LYS A 155 7.54 6.91 2.42
N TYR A 156 6.27 6.88 2.05
CA TYR A 156 5.38 8.03 2.13
C TYR A 156 4.95 8.34 3.57
N LEU A 157 4.77 7.33 4.42
CA LEU A 157 4.56 7.50 5.85
C LEU A 157 5.75 8.22 6.50
N LYS A 158 6.96 7.80 6.17
CA LYS A 158 8.18 8.48 6.63
C LYS A 158 8.24 9.93 6.15
N MET A 159 7.86 10.20 4.91
CA MET A 159 7.79 11.57 4.40
C MET A 159 6.79 12.43 5.18
N ILE A 160 5.65 11.91 5.61
CA ILE A 160 4.69 12.60 6.50
C ILE A 160 5.35 12.92 7.84
N ILE A 161 5.98 11.93 8.47
CA ILE A 161 6.64 12.09 9.77
C ILE A 161 7.75 13.14 9.71
N ASP A 162 8.58 13.10 8.67
CA ASP A 162 9.71 14.03 8.49
C ASP A 162 9.23 15.47 8.23
N ASN A 163 8.06 15.63 7.60
CA ASN A 163 7.46 16.94 7.31
C ASN A 163 6.49 17.45 8.38
N ARG A 164 6.23 16.67 9.45
CA ARG A 164 5.24 17.02 10.48
C ARG A 164 5.40 18.42 11.08
N ARG A 165 6.64 18.88 11.30
CA ARG A 165 6.95 20.20 11.85
C ARG A 165 6.49 21.36 10.97
N TYR A 166 6.27 21.14 9.69
CA TYR A 166 5.81 22.14 8.72
C TYR A 166 4.30 22.05 8.47
N MET A 167 3.62 21.13 9.13
CA MET A 167 2.17 20.95 9.01
C MET A 167 1.41 21.70 10.10
N TRP A 168 2.08 22.03 11.21
CA TRP A 168 1.47 22.58 12.42
C TRP A 168 1.83 24.06 12.69
N ASP A 169 2.75 24.61 11.93
CA ASP A 169 3.12 26.03 11.97
C ASP A 169 2.36 26.80 10.89
#